data_8932e0374bd6eedbcce3d726fc4d886e
#
_entry.id   8932e0374bd6eedbcce3d726fc4d886e
#
_cell.length_a   1.000
_cell.length_b   1.000
_cell.length_c   1.000
_cell.angle_alpha   90.00
_cell.angle_beta   90.00
_cell.angle_gamma   90.00
#
_symmetry.space_group_name_H-M   'P 1'
#
loop_
_entity.id
_entity.type
_entity.pdbx_description
1 polymer ?
#
loop_
_entity_poly.entity_id
_entity_poly.type
_entity_poly.pdbx_seq_one_letter_code
_entity_poly.pdbx_strand_id
1 'polypeptide(L)'
;MKFTLKYYFLIFCSFVLCQVSNPSIPKSFSMKTLDQISTFKTNDIDINNLLLQDDIDLQNGLPFKFGHSFFVDINFFDLATLDLMSNGDKIYRLEINSENAFSINLIFDQFHLIEETELFIYSKDKEEIIG
;
A
#
# COMPACT_ATOMS: atom_id res chain seq x y z
N MET A 1 -29.10 -26.81 32.81
CA MET A 1 -27.71 -26.31 32.75
C MET A 1 -27.15 -26.32 31.30
N LYS A 2 -27.97 -25.98 30.30
CA LYS A 2 -27.56 -25.91 28.85
C LYS A 2 -27.68 -24.51 28.23
N PHE A 3 -28.14 -23.52 28.99
CA PHE A 3 -28.37 -22.16 28.45
C PHE A 3 -27.18 -21.21 28.58
N THR A 4 -26.29 -21.43 29.51
CA THR A 4 -25.18 -20.51 29.80
C THR A 4 -24.00 -20.61 28.79
N LEU A 5 -23.78 -21.77 28.17
CA LEU A 5 -22.69 -21.98 27.23
C LEU A 5 -22.87 -21.22 25.89
N LYS A 6 -24.12 -21.03 25.45
CA LYS A 6 -24.47 -20.32 24.21
C LYS A 6 -24.15 -18.81 24.28
N TYR A 7 -24.31 -18.22 25.46
CA TYR A 7 -24.04 -16.79 25.66
C TYR A 7 -22.54 -16.49 25.77
N TYR A 8 -21.75 -17.40 26.31
CA TYR A 8 -20.29 -17.25 26.35
C TYR A 8 -19.65 -17.28 24.95
N PHE A 9 -20.19 -18.08 24.03
CA PHE A 9 -19.72 -18.12 22.64
C PHE A 9 -20.07 -16.83 21.88
N LEU A 10 -21.20 -16.22 22.16
CA LEU A 10 -21.63 -14.94 21.55
C LEU A 10 -20.79 -13.76 22.07
N ILE A 11 -20.37 -13.77 23.33
CA ILE A 11 -19.51 -12.73 23.92
C ILE A 11 -18.08 -12.86 23.40
N PHE A 12 -17.59 -14.07 23.12
CA PHE A 12 -16.22 -14.28 22.61
C PHE A 12 -16.06 -13.79 21.15
N CYS A 13 -17.12 -13.81 20.33
CA CYS A 13 -17.08 -13.28 18.96
C CYS A 13 -16.98 -11.76 18.89
N SER A 14 -17.26 -11.02 19.95
CA SER A 14 -17.26 -9.54 19.94
C SER A 14 -15.88 -8.92 20.12
N PHE A 15 -14.83 -9.70 20.37
CA PHE A 15 -13.48 -9.20 20.61
C PHE A 15 -12.51 -9.31 19.42
N VAL A 16 -12.98 -9.76 18.26
CA VAL A 16 -12.13 -9.84 17.06
C VAL A 16 -12.38 -8.61 16.18
N LEU A 17 -12.09 -7.43 16.70
CA LEU A 17 -11.90 -6.22 15.88
C LEU A 17 -10.41 -6.08 15.60
N CYS A 18 -9.92 -6.78 14.60
CA CYS A 18 -8.60 -6.52 14.05
C CYS A 18 -8.74 -5.33 13.10
N GLN A 19 -8.60 -4.13 13.60
CA GLN A 19 -8.41 -2.95 12.76
C GLN A 19 -6.93 -2.83 12.40
N VAL A 20 -6.64 -2.95 11.12
CA VAL A 20 -5.29 -2.85 10.57
C VAL A 20 -4.96 -1.43 10.13
N SER A 21 -5.96 -0.54 10.01
CA SER A 21 -5.75 0.83 9.56
C SER A 21 -6.09 1.85 10.64
N ASN A 22 -5.23 2.86 10.78
CA ASN A 22 -5.47 4.01 11.63
C ASN A 22 -6.08 5.14 10.76
N PRO A 23 -7.27 5.70 11.06
CA PRO A 23 -7.89 6.77 10.29
C PRO A 23 -7.22 8.14 10.54
N SER A 24 -5.91 8.22 10.57
CA SER A 24 -5.16 9.46 10.71
C SER A 24 -4.80 10.06 9.36
N ILE A 25 -4.52 11.36 9.34
CA ILE A 25 -4.13 12.08 8.13
C ILE A 25 -2.61 12.25 8.14
N PRO A 26 -1.92 11.95 7.01
CA PRO A 26 -0.47 12.14 6.92
C PRO A 26 -0.04 13.56 7.29
N LYS A 27 0.94 13.69 8.18
CA LYS A 27 1.48 15.01 8.61
C LYS A 27 1.97 15.84 7.42
N SER A 28 2.45 15.19 6.36
CA SER A 28 2.90 15.84 5.12
C SER A 28 1.81 16.68 4.43
N PHE A 29 0.51 16.40 4.68
CA PHE A 29 -0.58 17.14 4.03
C PHE A 29 -0.74 18.57 4.57
N SER A 30 -0.32 18.82 5.79
CA SER A 30 -0.36 20.15 6.41
C SER A 30 0.87 21.02 6.10
N MET A 31 1.89 20.46 5.47
CA MET A 31 3.13 21.18 5.16
C MET A 31 2.97 22.04 3.91
N LYS A 32 3.36 23.31 4.02
CA LYS A 32 3.21 24.28 2.92
C LYS A 32 4.32 24.21 1.88
N THR A 33 5.51 23.80 2.29
CA THR A 33 6.68 23.69 1.42
C THR A 33 7.34 22.37 1.69
N LEU A 34 7.26 21.48 0.72
CA LEU A 34 7.97 20.20 0.74
C LEU A 34 8.96 20.17 -0.41
N ASP A 35 10.08 19.50 -0.22
CA ASP A 35 11.01 19.24 -1.31
C ASP A 35 10.35 18.40 -2.41
N GLN A 36 10.93 18.43 -3.60
CA GLN A 36 10.46 17.59 -4.69
C GLN A 36 10.58 16.12 -4.29
N ILE A 37 9.47 15.38 -4.43
CA ILE A 37 9.44 13.97 -4.05
C ILE A 37 10.23 13.15 -5.07
N SER A 38 11.07 12.24 -4.60
CA SER A 38 11.70 11.22 -5.43
C SER A 38 10.61 10.29 -5.98
N THR A 39 10.73 9.95 -7.26
CA THR A 39 9.77 9.09 -7.96
C THR A 39 10.46 7.82 -8.43
N PHE A 40 9.94 6.68 -8.03
CA PHE A 40 10.25 5.40 -8.64
C PHE A 40 9.25 5.11 -9.75
N LYS A 41 9.73 4.94 -10.98
CA LYS A 41 8.91 4.61 -12.13
C LYS A 41 9.11 3.15 -12.51
N THR A 42 8.03 2.40 -12.66
CA THR A 42 8.09 1.02 -13.19
C THR A 42 8.50 1.03 -14.67
N ASN A 43 9.01 -0.09 -15.14
CA ASN A 43 9.26 -0.27 -16.57
C ASN A 43 7.95 -0.21 -17.35
N ASP A 44 8.03 0.25 -18.59
CA ASP A 44 6.90 0.26 -19.49
C ASP A 44 6.47 -1.17 -19.85
N ILE A 45 5.15 -1.36 -20.00
CA ILE A 45 4.54 -2.64 -20.31
C ILE A 45 3.86 -2.54 -21.67
N ASP A 46 4.06 -3.52 -22.52
CA ASP A 46 3.26 -3.70 -23.73
C ASP A 46 1.90 -4.32 -23.36
N ILE A 47 0.93 -3.45 -23.07
CA ILE A 47 -0.43 -3.85 -22.67
C ILE A 47 -1.09 -4.71 -23.73
N ASN A 48 -0.88 -4.42 -25.03
CA ASN A 48 -1.51 -5.17 -26.11
C ASN A 48 -0.99 -6.63 -26.13
N ASN A 49 0.30 -6.83 -25.89
CA ASN A 49 0.87 -8.16 -25.80
C ASN A 49 0.37 -8.92 -24.56
N LEU A 50 0.20 -8.24 -23.43
CA LEU A 50 -0.38 -8.86 -22.23
C LEU A 50 -1.82 -9.30 -22.44
N LEU A 51 -2.66 -8.46 -23.05
CA LEU A 51 -4.05 -8.80 -23.35
C LEU A 51 -4.14 -10.00 -24.30
N LEU A 52 -3.30 -10.03 -25.34
CA LEU A 52 -3.22 -11.17 -26.25
C LEU A 52 -2.83 -12.46 -25.52
N GLN A 53 -1.87 -12.39 -24.61
CA GLN A 53 -1.47 -13.54 -23.81
C GLN A 53 -2.59 -14.00 -22.85
N ASP A 54 -3.35 -13.07 -22.27
CA ASP A 54 -4.48 -13.41 -21.42
C ASP A 54 -5.58 -14.13 -22.19
N ASP A 55 -5.86 -13.73 -23.43
CA ASP A 55 -6.79 -14.44 -24.31
C ASP A 55 -6.34 -15.86 -24.63
N ILE A 56 -5.05 -16.07 -24.89
CA ILE A 56 -4.47 -17.40 -25.11
C ILE A 56 -4.55 -18.25 -23.84
N ASP A 57 -4.20 -17.70 -22.70
CA ASP A 57 -4.24 -18.38 -21.40
C ASP A 57 -5.68 -18.80 -21.06
N LEU A 58 -6.67 -17.93 -21.31
CA LEU A 58 -8.09 -18.26 -21.12
C LEU A 58 -8.57 -19.40 -22.01
N GLN A 59 -8.17 -19.44 -23.28
CA GLN A 59 -8.49 -20.55 -24.19
C GLN A 59 -7.87 -21.89 -23.72
N ASN A 60 -6.74 -21.83 -23.03
CA ASN A 60 -6.07 -22.98 -22.42
C ASN A 60 -6.63 -23.35 -21.05
N GLY A 61 -7.67 -22.68 -20.55
CA GLY A 61 -8.29 -22.93 -19.26
C GLY A 61 -7.47 -22.44 -18.06
N LEU A 62 -6.52 -21.53 -18.28
CA LEU A 62 -5.76 -20.89 -17.20
C LEU A 62 -6.58 -19.78 -16.54
N PRO A 63 -6.38 -19.51 -15.25
CA PRO A 63 -7.10 -18.46 -14.55
C PRO A 63 -6.74 -17.07 -15.09
N PHE A 64 -7.72 -16.18 -15.07
CA PHE A 64 -7.55 -14.77 -15.44
C PHE A 64 -6.49 -14.08 -14.55
N LYS A 65 -5.60 -13.31 -15.18
CA LYS A 65 -4.60 -12.52 -14.48
C LYS A 65 -5.14 -11.13 -14.18
N PHE A 66 -5.10 -10.73 -12.91
CA PHE A 66 -5.59 -9.42 -12.47
C PHE A 66 -4.55 -8.31 -12.57
N GLY A 67 -3.31 -8.63 -12.92
CA GLY A 67 -2.25 -7.64 -13.01
C GLY A 67 -0.90 -8.22 -13.42
N HIS A 68 0.05 -7.33 -13.62
CA HIS A 68 1.44 -7.67 -13.92
C HIS A 68 2.31 -7.38 -12.70
N SER A 69 3.17 -8.34 -12.34
CA SER A 69 4.07 -8.22 -11.19
C SER A 69 5.45 -7.73 -11.63
N PHE A 70 5.93 -6.68 -10.99
CA PHE A 70 7.32 -6.25 -11.09
C PHE A 70 8.08 -6.74 -9.86
N PHE A 71 9.14 -7.49 -10.08
CA PHE A 71 10.09 -7.84 -9.04
C PHE A 71 11.15 -6.74 -8.98
N VAL A 72 11.15 -5.99 -7.89
CA VAL A 72 12.03 -4.85 -7.69
C VAL A 72 12.77 -5.01 -6.36
N ASP A 73 14.04 -4.62 -6.34
CA ASP A 73 14.86 -4.57 -5.12
C ASP A 73 15.01 -3.10 -4.73
N ILE A 74 14.09 -2.63 -3.89
CA ILE A 74 14.02 -1.23 -3.47
C ILE A 74 14.16 -1.15 -1.96
N ASN A 75 15.24 -0.53 -1.50
CA ASN A 75 15.29 -0.03 -0.13
C ASN A 75 14.64 1.35 -0.09
N PHE A 76 13.53 1.44 0.64
CA PHE A 76 12.74 2.66 0.75
C PHE A 76 13.57 3.87 1.19
N PHE A 77 14.43 3.72 2.19
CA PHE A 77 15.21 4.82 2.74
C PHE A 77 16.31 5.35 1.80
N ASP A 78 16.78 4.52 0.85
CA ASP A 78 17.79 4.91 -0.10
C ASP A 78 17.20 5.77 -1.24
N LEU A 79 15.91 5.60 -1.52
CA LEU A 79 15.24 6.31 -2.61
C LEU A 79 14.35 7.45 -2.12
N ALA A 80 13.85 7.39 -0.89
CA ALA A 80 12.89 8.36 -0.38
C ALA A 80 13.50 9.74 -0.19
N THR A 81 12.72 10.77 -0.47
CA THR A 81 13.03 12.15 -0.05
C THR A 81 12.80 12.28 1.45
N LEU A 82 13.79 12.81 2.17
CA LEU A 82 13.71 13.10 3.60
C LEU A 82 13.39 14.57 3.83
N ASP A 83 12.29 14.84 4.51
CA ASP A 83 11.93 16.16 5.03
C ASP A 83 12.11 16.18 6.55
N LEU A 84 12.77 17.22 7.06
CA LEU A 84 12.94 17.47 8.49
C LEU A 84 11.93 18.50 8.96
N MET A 85 11.15 18.15 9.98
CA MET A 85 10.20 19.06 10.60
C MET A 85 10.89 19.91 11.69
N SER A 86 10.31 21.08 11.98
CA SER A 86 10.83 21.99 13.01
C SER A 86 10.82 21.42 14.42
N ASN A 87 9.98 20.43 14.70
CA ASN A 87 9.92 19.69 15.96
C ASN A 87 10.91 18.51 16.04
N GLY A 88 11.70 18.27 14.97
CA GLY A 88 12.67 17.19 14.89
C GLY A 88 12.13 15.90 14.25
N ASP A 89 10.83 15.82 13.92
CA ASP A 89 10.27 14.69 13.20
C ASP A 89 10.89 14.57 11.81
N LYS A 90 10.98 13.33 11.32
CA LYS A 90 11.46 13.00 9.98
C LYS A 90 10.31 12.43 9.16
N ILE A 91 10.14 12.93 7.95
CA ILE A 91 9.15 12.40 7.00
C ILE A 91 9.91 11.91 5.78
N TYR A 92 9.79 10.62 5.51
CA TYR A 92 10.30 10.00 4.29
C TYR A 92 9.16 9.85 3.30
N ARG A 93 9.38 10.31 2.06
CA ARG A 93 8.36 10.26 1.00
C ARG A 93 8.93 9.68 -0.27
N LEU A 94 8.19 8.75 -0.88
CA LEU A 94 8.52 8.16 -2.18
C LEU A 94 7.24 8.09 -3.02
N GLU A 95 7.29 8.62 -4.23
CA GLU A 95 6.24 8.42 -5.22
C GLU A 95 6.54 7.15 -6.02
N ILE A 96 5.54 6.28 -6.16
CA ILE A 96 5.62 5.13 -7.07
C ILE A 96 4.67 5.40 -8.23
N ASN A 97 5.22 5.39 -9.44
CA ASN A 97 4.49 5.66 -10.66
C ASN A 97 4.57 4.45 -11.60
N SER A 98 3.41 3.92 -11.95
CA SER A 98 3.25 2.92 -13.01
C SER A 98 2.33 3.49 -14.08
N GLU A 99 2.89 3.79 -15.23
CA GLU A 99 2.15 4.44 -16.32
C GLU A 99 1.03 3.53 -16.84
N ASN A 100 -0.16 4.11 -17.04
CA ASN A 100 -1.37 3.42 -17.48
C ASN A 100 -1.89 2.32 -16.54
N ALA A 101 -1.41 2.21 -15.32
CA ALA A 101 -1.98 1.31 -14.33
C ALA A 101 -3.27 1.88 -13.72
N PHE A 102 -4.29 1.05 -13.59
CA PHE A 102 -5.53 1.40 -12.88
C PHE A 102 -5.35 1.37 -11.37
N SER A 103 -4.46 0.50 -10.87
CA SER A 103 -4.14 0.36 -9.46
C SER A 103 -2.72 -0.18 -9.28
N ILE A 104 -2.16 0.05 -8.11
CA ILE A 104 -0.84 -0.46 -7.72
C ILE A 104 -1.01 -1.21 -6.40
N ASN A 105 -0.55 -2.46 -6.36
CA ASN A 105 -0.43 -3.24 -5.13
C ASN A 105 1.04 -3.30 -4.72
N LEU A 106 1.33 -2.98 -3.46
CA LEU A 106 2.68 -3.04 -2.91
C LEU A 106 2.82 -4.27 -2.02
N ILE A 107 3.90 -5.01 -2.20
CA ILE A 107 4.28 -6.13 -1.35
C ILE A 107 5.63 -5.80 -0.72
N PHE A 108 5.66 -5.78 0.61
CA PHE A 108 6.87 -5.57 1.39
C PHE A 108 7.39 -6.94 1.83
N ASP A 109 8.58 -7.32 1.38
CA ASP A 109 9.27 -8.56 1.79
C ASP A 109 9.93 -8.41 3.16
N GLN A 110 10.35 -7.18 3.49
CA GLN A 110 10.86 -6.81 4.80
C GLN A 110 10.11 -5.56 5.29
N PHE A 111 9.34 -5.73 6.36
CA PHE A 111 8.56 -4.66 6.95
C PHE A 111 8.77 -4.61 8.46
N HIS A 112 9.37 -3.52 8.93
CA HIS A 112 9.56 -3.26 10.35
C HIS A 112 9.42 -1.77 10.62
N LEU A 113 8.44 -1.40 11.42
CA LEU A 113 8.28 -0.05 11.96
C LEU A 113 8.75 -0.03 13.41
N ILE A 114 9.61 0.93 13.74
CA ILE A 114 9.97 1.22 15.14
C ILE A 114 8.81 1.92 15.83
N GLU A 115 8.79 1.90 17.17
CA GLU A 115 7.76 2.57 17.95
C GLU A 115 7.58 4.05 17.53
N GLU A 116 6.35 4.54 17.55
CA GLU A 116 5.95 5.90 17.16
C GLU A 116 6.14 6.25 15.67
N THR A 117 6.45 5.26 14.82
CA THR A 117 6.52 5.45 13.37
C THR A 117 5.18 5.12 12.71
N GLU A 118 4.71 5.99 11.84
CA GLU A 118 3.50 5.79 11.05
C GLU A 118 3.86 5.60 9.56
N LEU A 119 3.19 4.67 8.89
CA LEU A 119 3.28 4.50 7.45
C LEU A 119 1.94 4.87 6.82
N PHE A 120 1.98 5.68 5.78
CA PHE A 120 0.81 6.00 4.96
C PHE A 120 1.09 5.69 3.50
N ILE A 121 0.10 5.09 2.85
CA ILE A 121 0.03 4.92 1.41
C ILE A 121 -1.19 5.69 0.93
N TYR A 122 -1.02 6.56 -0.05
CA TYR A 122 -2.12 7.38 -0.53
C TYR A 122 -1.99 7.68 -2.02
N SER A 123 -3.14 7.91 -2.67
CA SER A 123 -3.22 8.32 -4.06
C SER A 123 -2.70 9.76 -4.26
N LYS A 124 -2.27 10.09 -5.46
CA LYS A 124 -1.71 11.42 -5.79
C LYS A 124 -2.70 12.56 -5.53
N ASP A 125 -3.99 12.33 -5.77
CA ASP A 125 -5.09 13.26 -5.47
C ASP A 125 -5.47 13.29 -3.99
N LYS A 126 -4.90 12.40 -3.17
CA LYS A 126 -5.15 12.28 -1.72
C LYS A 126 -6.57 11.84 -1.37
N GLU A 127 -7.30 11.25 -2.30
CA GLU A 127 -8.66 10.76 -2.06
C GLU A 127 -8.64 9.39 -1.37
N GLU A 128 -7.65 8.55 -1.67
CA GLU A 128 -7.47 7.24 -1.05
C GLU A 128 -6.27 7.27 -0.10
N ILE A 129 -6.49 6.92 1.16
CA ILE A 129 -5.46 6.91 2.21
C ILE A 129 -5.57 5.61 2.99
N ILE A 130 -4.44 4.92 3.16
CA ILE A 130 -4.27 3.74 3.99
C ILE A 130 -3.13 4.03 4.96
N GLY A 131 -3.37 3.85 6.28
CA GLY A 131 -2.38 4.07 7.34
C GLY A 131 -2.68 3.28 8.58
#